data_87b70d382338ccdeab61ea7563cee1c7
#
_entry.id   87b70d382338ccdeab61ea7563cee1c7
#
_cell.length_a   1.000
_cell.length_b   1.000
_cell.length_c   1.000
_cell.angle_alpha   90.00
_cell.angle_beta   90.00
_cell.angle_gamma   90.00
#
_symmetry.space_group_name_H-M   'P 1'
#
loop_
_entity.id
_entity.type
_entity.pdbx_description
1 polymer ?
#
loop_
_entity_poly.entity_id
_entity_poly.type
_entity_poly.pdbx_seq_one_letter_code
_entity_poly.pdbx_strand_id
1 'polypeptide(L)'
;MKIFPSQSFVLHSDISANEALDNLSGALPKDQKLSLRFIPRNPDNIPFKGYIYGSTFNIKRNLLYRNSFQADISGEIFAEGSGCKIDVRLSLMPLVKGFLMLWCLFAGIFCLIFLFGAIKEQEPNLAFGSLIALGMLGFCYLITSLGFKSDCEECRKALNAVFKVEPQPIFKGKDWKGDK
;
A
#
# COMPACT_ATOMS: atom_id res chain seq x y z
N MET A 1 2.67 17.47 0.14
CA MET A 1 2.66 16.64 1.37
C MET A 1 1.80 15.40 1.08
N LYS A 2 2.36 14.17 1.18
CA LYS A 2 1.58 12.95 0.92
C LYS A 2 0.80 12.60 2.19
N ILE A 3 -0.51 12.79 2.18
CA ILE A 3 -1.41 12.57 3.33
C ILE A 3 -1.49 11.07 3.69
N PHE A 4 -1.39 10.18 2.69
CA PHE A 4 -1.47 8.73 2.88
C PHE A 4 -0.10 8.06 2.73
N PRO A 5 0.17 6.99 3.49
CA PRO A 5 1.40 6.25 3.35
C PRO A 5 1.48 5.64 1.93
N SER A 6 2.60 5.87 1.31
CA SER A 6 2.97 5.27 0.02
C SER A 6 4.47 5.07 0.00
N GLN A 7 4.91 4.00 -0.63
CA GLN A 7 6.32 3.66 -0.77
C GLN A 7 6.64 3.42 -2.24
N SER A 8 7.78 3.92 -2.71
CA SER A 8 8.28 3.67 -4.05
C SER A 8 9.72 3.21 -3.95
N PHE A 9 10.09 2.26 -4.76
CA PHE A 9 11.45 1.75 -4.86
C PHE A 9 11.70 1.20 -6.25
N VAL A 10 12.97 1.07 -6.59
CA VAL A 10 13.44 0.52 -7.85
C VAL A 10 14.10 -0.82 -7.56
N LEU A 11 13.83 -1.80 -8.40
CA LEU A 11 14.51 -3.09 -8.41
C LEU A 11 15.33 -3.18 -9.70
N HIS A 12 16.58 -3.58 -9.58
CA HIS A 12 17.42 -3.94 -10.72
C HIS A 12 17.58 -5.45 -10.72
N SER A 13 17.35 -6.07 -11.86
CA SER A 13 17.47 -7.52 -12.03
C SER A 13 18.30 -7.83 -13.26
N ASP A 14 19.09 -8.89 -13.16
CA ASP A 14 19.95 -9.36 -14.25
C ASP A 14 19.19 -10.13 -15.33
N ILE A 15 17.89 -10.43 -15.09
CA ILE A 15 17.03 -11.08 -16.08
C ILE A 15 16.49 -10.05 -17.09
N SER A 16 16.22 -10.49 -18.32
CA SER A 16 15.65 -9.64 -19.34
C SER A 16 14.24 -9.14 -18.97
N ALA A 17 13.81 -8.00 -19.53
CA ALA A 17 12.46 -7.46 -19.29
C ALA A 17 11.36 -8.45 -19.69
N ASN A 18 11.55 -9.24 -20.75
CA ASN A 18 10.58 -10.26 -21.17
C ASN A 18 10.52 -11.41 -20.15
N GLU A 19 11.66 -11.90 -19.67
CA GLU A 19 11.69 -12.92 -18.62
C GLU A 19 11.07 -12.43 -17.32
N ALA A 20 11.28 -11.17 -16.97
CA ALA A 20 10.64 -10.55 -15.80
C ALA A 20 9.10 -10.51 -15.94
N LEU A 21 8.59 -10.17 -17.14
CA LEU A 21 7.16 -10.21 -17.46
C LEU A 21 6.60 -11.63 -17.41
N ASP A 22 7.33 -12.61 -17.95
CA ASP A 22 6.93 -14.03 -17.94
C ASP A 22 6.88 -14.56 -16.49
N ASN A 23 7.88 -14.27 -15.67
CA ASN A 23 7.90 -14.65 -14.26
C ASN A 23 6.73 -14.03 -13.50
N LEU A 24 6.43 -12.74 -13.75
CA LEU A 24 5.30 -12.06 -13.13
C LEU A 24 3.97 -12.66 -13.62
N SER A 25 3.84 -12.96 -14.91
CA SER A 25 2.63 -13.60 -15.46
C SER A 25 2.40 -14.98 -14.89
N GLY A 26 3.46 -15.76 -14.67
CA GLY A 26 3.42 -17.06 -14.00
C GLY A 26 3.02 -16.98 -12.52
N ALA A 27 3.26 -15.82 -11.88
CA ALA A 27 2.86 -15.54 -10.50
C ALA A 27 1.41 -15.02 -10.37
N LEU A 28 0.66 -14.92 -11.48
CA LEU A 28 -0.73 -14.49 -11.54
C LEU A 28 -1.66 -15.66 -11.92
N PRO A 29 -2.92 -15.68 -11.48
CA PRO A 29 -3.88 -16.69 -11.87
C PRO A 29 -4.22 -16.58 -13.36
N LYS A 30 -4.16 -17.69 -14.06
CA LYS A 30 -4.47 -17.78 -15.50
C LYS A 30 -5.94 -17.49 -15.82
N ASP A 31 -6.86 -17.76 -14.87
CA ASP A 31 -8.29 -17.52 -15.01
C ASP A 31 -8.76 -16.43 -14.04
N GLN A 32 -8.90 -15.21 -14.53
CA GLN A 32 -9.54 -14.13 -13.78
C GLN A 32 -11.07 -14.25 -13.86
N LYS A 33 -11.66 -15.34 -13.39
CA LYS A 33 -13.09 -15.37 -13.15
C LYS A 33 -13.40 -14.50 -11.93
N LEU A 34 -14.18 -13.46 -12.15
CA LEU A 34 -14.69 -12.57 -11.10
C LEU A 34 -15.49 -13.42 -10.10
N SER A 35 -14.83 -13.94 -9.10
CA SER A 35 -15.47 -14.74 -8.06
C SER A 35 -16.00 -13.79 -6.99
N LEU A 36 -17.31 -13.59 -6.94
CA LEU A 36 -18.04 -12.88 -5.87
C LEU A 36 -18.02 -13.67 -4.53
N ARG A 37 -17.11 -14.63 -4.37
CA ARG A 37 -17.01 -15.42 -3.14
C ARG A 37 -16.33 -14.59 -2.05
N PHE A 38 -17.00 -14.47 -0.93
CA PHE A 38 -16.53 -13.80 0.28
C PHE A 38 -15.36 -14.51 0.99
N ILE A 39 -15.04 -15.75 0.60
CA ILE A 39 -13.97 -16.55 1.18
C ILE A 39 -12.77 -16.54 0.21
N PRO A 40 -11.62 -15.98 0.61
CA PRO A 40 -10.41 -16.04 -0.18
C PRO A 40 -9.96 -17.51 -0.30
N ARG A 41 -9.88 -18.02 -1.52
CA ARG A 41 -9.37 -19.35 -1.82
C ARG A 41 -8.16 -19.20 -2.73
N ASN A 42 -7.03 -19.67 -2.27
CA ASN A 42 -5.80 -19.71 -3.07
C ASN A 42 -5.32 -21.18 -3.16
N PRO A 43 -6.01 -22.04 -3.93
CA PRO A 43 -5.71 -23.46 -4.00
C PRO A 43 -4.34 -23.73 -4.64
N ASP A 44 -3.88 -22.84 -5.51
CA ASP A 44 -2.65 -23.01 -6.30
C ASP A 44 -1.44 -22.30 -5.67
N ASN A 45 -1.60 -21.77 -4.46
CA ASN A 45 -0.57 -20.98 -3.73
C ASN A 45 0.05 -19.85 -4.57
N ILE A 46 -0.77 -19.24 -5.45
CA ILE A 46 -0.37 -18.16 -6.35
C ILE A 46 -0.16 -16.88 -5.54
N PRO A 47 1.04 -16.25 -5.61
CA PRO A 47 1.39 -15.16 -4.69
C PRO A 47 0.66 -13.84 -4.96
N PHE A 48 0.29 -13.59 -6.21
CA PHE A 48 -0.31 -12.33 -6.63
C PHE A 48 -1.64 -12.51 -7.36
N LYS A 49 -2.44 -11.45 -7.40
CA LYS A 49 -3.63 -11.28 -8.22
C LYS A 49 -3.64 -9.88 -8.81
N GLY A 50 -4.08 -9.73 -10.04
CA GLY A 50 -4.10 -8.45 -10.74
C GLY A 50 -3.91 -8.64 -12.22
N TYR A 51 -3.41 -7.63 -12.90
CA TYR A 51 -3.25 -7.64 -14.35
C TYR A 51 -1.94 -6.98 -14.76
N ILE A 52 -1.47 -7.40 -15.94
CA ILE A 52 -0.32 -6.82 -16.66
C ILE A 52 -0.86 -6.23 -17.96
N TYR A 53 -0.40 -5.04 -18.29
CA TYR A 53 -0.71 -4.37 -19.55
C TYR A 53 0.57 -3.82 -20.17
N GLY A 54 1.08 -4.49 -21.21
CA GLY A 54 2.39 -4.19 -21.78
C GLY A 54 3.51 -4.33 -20.76
N SER A 55 4.28 -3.28 -20.53
CA SER A 55 5.35 -3.21 -19.52
C SER A 55 4.84 -2.83 -18.12
N THR A 56 3.58 -2.38 -17.99
CA THR A 56 3.01 -1.96 -16.72
C THR A 56 2.23 -3.08 -16.04
N PHE A 57 2.22 -3.09 -14.72
CA PHE A 57 1.44 -4.03 -13.95
C PHE A 57 0.73 -3.36 -12.77
N ASN A 58 -0.44 -3.91 -12.43
CA ASN A 58 -1.16 -3.55 -11.22
C ASN A 58 -1.62 -4.84 -10.53
N ILE A 59 -1.00 -5.14 -9.43
CA ILE A 59 -1.15 -6.39 -8.71
C ILE A 59 -1.30 -6.15 -7.22
N LYS A 60 -1.78 -7.15 -6.50
CA LYS A 60 -1.81 -7.20 -5.05
C LYS A 60 -1.53 -8.63 -4.59
N ARG A 61 -1.08 -8.78 -3.36
CA ARG A 61 -0.83 -10.10 -2.79
C ARG A 61 -2.13 -10.91 -2.72
N ASN A 62 -2.03 -12.18 -3.00
CA ASN A 62 -3.17 -13.09 -2.90
C ASN A 62 -3.19 -13.72 -1.50
N LEU A 63 -3.79 -13.02 -0.53
CA LEU A 63 -3.85 -13.45 0.86
C LEU A 63 -5.04 -14.37 1.10
N LEU A 64 -4.86 -15.36 1.98
CA LEU A 64 -5.94 -16.23 2.46
C LEU A 64 -6.86 -15.55 3.49
N TYR A 65 -6.46 -14.39 4.00
CA TYR A 65 -7.22 -13.60 4.96
C TYR A 65 -7.46 -12.17 4.45
N ARG A 66 -8.47 -11.51 5.00
CA ARG A 66 -8.74 -10.11 4.66
C ARG A 66 -7.78 -9.19 5.41
N ASN A 67 -6.99 -8.46 4.67
CA ASN A 67 -6.15 -7.39 5.19
C ASN A 67 -6.62 -6.06 4.61
N SER A 68 -7.23 -5.20 5.43
CA SER A 68 -7.71 -3.87 5.02
C SER A 68 -6.58 -2.92 4.66
N PHE A 69 -5.37 -3.15 5.18
CA PHE A 69 -4.18 -2.34 4.91
C PHE A 69 -3.30 -2.92 3.82
N GLN A 70 -3.81 -3.88 3.06
CA GLN A 70 -3.11 -4.47 1.94
C GLN A 70 -2.69 -3.41 0.92
N ALA A 71 -1.42 -3.46 0.50
CA ALA A 71 -0.90 -2.55 -0.50
C ALA A 71 -1.34 -2.96 -1.91
N ASP A 72 -1.77 -1.97 -2.70
CA ASP A 72 -1.82 -2.07 -4.14
C ASP A 72 -0.41 -1.82 -4.69
N ILE A 73 0.06 -2.76 -5.50
CA ILE A 73 1.39 -2.75 -6.10
C ILE A 73 1.21 -2.36 -7.57
N SER A 74 1.68 -1.19 -7.95
CA SER A 74 1.75 -0.76 -9.34
C SER A 74 3.21 -0.60 -9.73
N GLY A 75 3.53 -0.90 -10.97
CA GLY A 75 4.90 -0.74 -11.44
C GLY A 75 5.03 -0.85 -12.94
N GLU A 76 6.24 -0.59 -13.41
CA GLU A 76 6.62 -0.66 -14.81
C GLU A 76 8.00 -1.30 -14.95
N ILE A 77 8.15 -2.14 -15.95
CA ILE A 77 9.37 -2.89 -16.25
C ILE A 77 10.03 -2.26 -17.48
N PHE A 78 11.27 -1.82 -17.32
CA PHE A 78 12.08 -1.24 -18.38
C PHE A 78 13.26 -2.15 -18.70
N ALA A 79 13.59 -2.30 -19.97
CA ALA A 79 14.82 -2.96 -20.36
C ALA A 79 16.02 -2.03 -20.05
N GLU A 80 17.04 -2.57 -19.41
CA GLU A 80 18.26 -1.81 -19.05
C GLU A 80 19.49 -2.66 -19.34
N GLY A 81 20.14 -2.40 -20.46
CA GLY A 81 21.30 -3.19 -20.90
C GLY A 81 20.96 -4.67 -21.11
N SER A 82 21.64 -5.57 -20.39
CA SER A 82 21.37 -7.02 -20.38
C SER A 82 20.30 -7.45 -19.40
N GLY A 83 19.89 -6.56 -18.48
CA GLY A 83 18.92 -6.82 -17.43
C GLY A 83 17.65 -5.98 -17.58
N CYS A 84 16.96 -5.76 -16.44
CA CYS A 84 15.80 -4.90 -16.38
C CYS A 84 15.76 -4.05 -15.10
N LYS A 85 15.16 -2.88 -15.24
CA LYS A 85 14.81 -1.97 -14.15
C LYS A 85 13.31 -2.03 -13.94
N ILE A 86 12.90 -2.17 -12.70
CA ILE A 86 11.49 -2.29 -12.32
C ILE A 86 11.17 -1.18 -11.32
N ASP A 87 10.39 -0.20 -11.76
CA ASP A 87 9.89 0.85 -10.90
C ASP A 87 8.62 0.37 -10.18
N VAL A 88 8.66 0.28 -8.87
CA VAL A 88 7.55 -0.23 -8.05
C VAL A 88 7.01 0.86 -7.14
N ARG A 89 5.69 0.98 -7.11
CA ARG A 89 4.96 1.86 -6.22
C ARG A 89 3.92 1.08 -5.41
N LEU A 90 4.04 1.15 -4.10
CA LEU A 90 3.10 0.59 -3.16
C LEU A 90 2.19 1.71 -2.62
N SER A 91 0.90 1.48 -2.62
CA SER A 91 -0.07 2.45 -2.10
C SER A 91 -1.25 1.74 -1.45
N LEU A 92 -1.89 2.41 -0.48
CA LEU A 92 -3.14 1.89 0.09
C LEU A 92 -4.25 1.81 -0.97
N MET A 93 -5.13 0.82 -0.82
CA MET A 93 -6.31 0.68 -1.67
C MET A 93 -7.16 1.98 -1.65
N PRO A 94 -7.73 2.40 -2.80
CA PRO A 94 -8.55 3.61 -2.89
C PRO A 94 -9.72 3.63 -1.90
N LEU A 95 -10.36 2.49 -1.69
CA LEU A 95 -11.47 2.33 -0.73
C LEU A 95 -11.03 2.68 0.71
N VAL A 96 -9.85 2.20 1.12
CA VAL A 96 -9.31 2.48 2.46
C VAL A 96 -8.94 3.94 2.60
N LYS A 97 -8.36 4.54 1.55
CA LYS A 97 -8.08 5.99 1.52
C LYS A 97 -9.37 6.81 1.70
N GLY A 98 -10.43 6.47 0.95
CA GLY A 98 -11.72 7.12 1.05
C GLY A 98 -12.34 7.00 2.45
N PHE A 99 -12.29 5.79 3.04
CA PHE A 99 -12.74 5.56 4.40
C PHE A 99 -11.96 6.39 5.42
N LEU A 100 -10.63 6.43 5.32
CA LEU A 100 -9.79 7.23 6.20
C LEU A 100 -10.05 8.73 6.06
N MET A 101 -10.27 9.23 4.83
CA MET A 101 -10.66 10.63 4.61
C MET A 101 -11.97 10.98 5.29
N LEU A 102 -12.99 10.13 5.11
CA LEU A 102 -14.29 10.31 5.74
C LEU A 102 -14.18 10.30 7.27
N TRP A 103 -13.41 9.35 7.81
CA TRP A 103 -13.15 9.24 9.24
C TRP A 103 -12.45 10.48 9.80
N CYS A 104 -11.42 10.98 9.11
CA CYS A 104 -10.72 12.20 9.49
C CYS A 104 -11.65 13.42 9.45
N LEU A 105 -12.54 13.49 8.47
CA LEU A 105 -13.53 14.57 8.37
C LEU A 105 -14.48 14.56 9.59
N PHE A 106 -15.05 13.40 9.91
CA PHE A 106 -15.95 13.28 11.09
C PHE A 106 -15.23 13.62 12.39
N ALA A 107 -14.07 13.04 12.63
CA ALA A 107 -13.30 13.29 13.85
C ALA A 107 -12.87 14.77 13.94
N GLY A 108 -12.54 15.41 12.81
CA GLY A 108 -12.25 16.84 12.74
C GLY A 108 -13.46 17.70 13.11
N ILE A 109 -14.65 17.37 12.58
CA ILE A 109 -15.90 18.08 12.91
C ILE A 109 -16.19 17.93 14.41
N PHE A 110 -16.11 16.72 14.96
CA PHE A 110 -16.31 16.50 16.40
C PHE A 110 -15.32 17.29 17.25
N CYS A 111 -14.04 17.29 16.86
CA CYS A 111 -13.01 18.09 17.55
C CYS A 111 -13.39 19.58 17.60
N LEU A 112 -13.84 20.14 16.47
CA LEU A 112 -14.26 21.54 16.38
C LEU A 112 -15.50 21.83 17.23
N ILE A 113 -16.51 20.96 17.24
CA ILE A 113 -17.72 21.09 18.04
C ILE A 113 -17.37 21.14 19.54
N PHE A 114 -16.57 20.19 20.01
CA PHE A 114 -16.14 20.12 21.40
C PHE A 114 -15.27 21.31 21.80
N LEU A 115 -14.36 21.74 20.93
CA LEU A 115 -13.50 22.88 21.18
C LEU A 115 -14.31 24.19 21.27
N PHE A 116 -15.25 24.37 20.34
CA PHE A 116 -16.11 25.56 20.33
C PHE A 116 -17.04 25.59 21.56
N GLY A 117 -17.60 24.45 21.95
CA GLY A 117 -18.41 24.31 23.16
C GLY A 117 -17.59 24.61 24.43
N ALA A 118 -16.37 24.12 24.53
CA ALA A 118 -15.48 24.36 25.66
C ALA A 118 -15.16 25.85 25.83
N ILE A 119 -14.95 26.57 24.72
CA ILE A 119 -14.68 28.02 24.75
C ILE A 119 -15.93 28.80 25.15
N LYS A 120 -17.11 28.43 24.62
CA LYS A 120 -18.35 29.15 24.84
C LYS A 120 -18.90 28.97 26.25
N GLU A 121 -18.90 27.75 26.75
CA GLU A 121 -19.52 27.36 28.03
C GLU A 121 -18.52 27.38 29.19
N GLN A 122 -17.23 27.59 28.91
CA GLN A 122 -16.12 27.56 29.90
C GLN A 122 -16.06 26.24 30.70
N GLU A 123 -16.57 25.13 30.08
CA GLU A 123 -16.63 23.83 30.71
C GLU A 123 -15.40 23.00 30.33
N PRO A 124 -14.50 22.67 31.28
CA PRO A 124 -13.28 21.92 31.00
C PRO A 124 -13.54 20.49 30.49
N ASN A 125 -14.70 19.91 30.83
CA ASN A 125 -15.08 18.57 30.39
C ASN A 125 -15.24 18.48 28.86
N LEU A 126 -15.68 19.55 28.21
CA LEU A 126 -15.77 19.60 26.74
C LEU A 126 -14.39 19.63 26.08
N ALA A 127 -13.39 20.22 26.74
CA ALA A 127 -12.02 20.17 26.24
C ALA A 127 -11.46 18.74 26.21
N PHE A 128 -11.82 17.88 27.18
CA PHE A 128 -11.46 16.45 27.14
C PHE A 128 -12.05 15.73 25.93
N GLY A 129 -13.27 16.09 25.50
CA GLY A 129 -13.88 15.53 24.28
C GLY A 129 -13.03 15.82 23.04
N SER A 130 -12.47 17.00 22.92
CA SER A 130 -11.57 17.35 21.80
C SER A 130 -10.27 16.56 21.84
N LEU A 131 -9.68 16.32 23.01
CA LEU A 131 -8.49 15.47 23.18
C LEU A 131 -8.74 14.03 22.80
N ILE A 132 -9.91 13.48 23.14
CA ILE A 132 -10.29 12.12 22.72
C ILE A 132 -10.39 12.04 21.20
N ALA A 133 -11.04 13.01 20.55
CA ALA A 133 -11.14 13.05 19.08
C ALA A 133 -9.76 13.12 18.41
N LEU A 134 -8.85 13.93 18.92
CA LEU A 134 -7.45 14.00 18.44
C LEU A 134 -6.70 12.68 18.69
N GLY A 135 -6.88 12.06 19.85
CA GLY A 135 -6.31 10.77 20.17
C GLY A 135 -6.76 9.67 19.20
N MET A 136 -8.06 9.66 18.85
CA MET A 136 -8.60 8.72 17.85
C MET A 136 -8.00 8.94 16.46
N LEU A 137 -7.76 10.17 16.02
CA LEU A 137 -7.08 10.47 14.76
C LEU A 137 -5.65 9.96 14.77
N GLY A 138 -4.91 10.25 15.84
CA GLY A 138 -3.53 9.76 16.01
C GLY A 138 -3.46 8.23 16.01
N PHE A 139 -4.34 7.57 16.73
CA PHE A 139 -4.42 6.11 16.79
C PHE A 139 -4.74 5.49 15.43
N CYS A 140 -5.71 6.04 14.70
CA CYS A 140 -6.08 5.59 13.36
C CYS A 140 -4.90 5.73 12.37
N TYR A 141 -4.17 6.84 12.45
CA TYR A 141 -2.97 7.07 11.63
C TYR A 141 -1.86 6.07 11.97
N LEU A 142 -1.62 5.79 13.25
CA LEU A 142 -0.60 4.84 13.70
C LEU A 142 -0.90 3.42 13.19
N ILE A 143 -2.12 2.92 13.41
CA ILE A 143 -2.51 1.57 12.96
C ILE A 143 -2.39 1.46 11.44
N THR A 144 -2.86 2.45 10.71
CA THR A 144 -2.79 2.47 9.24
C THR A 144 -1.33 2.46 8.76
N SER A 145 -0.49 3.29 9.38
CA SER A 145 0.93 3.39 9.00
C SER A 145 1.70 2.12 9.31
N LEU A 146 1.47 1.51 10.48
CA LEU A 146 2.13 0.27 10.89
C LEU A 146 1.66 -0.91 10.05
N GLY A 147 0.34 -1.05 9.83
CA GLY A 147 -0.24 -2.11 9.01
C GLY A 147 0.23 -2.05 7.57
N PHE A 148 0.26 -0.85 6.98
CA PHE A 148 0.77 -0.65 5.62
C PHE A 148 2.27 -0.95 5.51
N LYS A 149 3.08 -0.51 6.48
CA LYS A 149 4.54 -0.78 6.48
C LYS A 149 4.84 -2.27 6.54
N SER A 150 4.16 -3.00 7.42
CA SER A 150 4.31 -4.46 7.52
C SER A 150 3.96 -5.16 6.20
N ASP A 151 2.85 -4.77 5.55
CA ASP A 151 2.46 -5.36 4.26
C ASP A 151 3.44 -4.99 3.13
N CYS A 152 4.00 -3.78 3.13
CA CYS A 152 5.03 -3.37 2.17
C CYS A 152 6.29 -4.22 2.24
N GLU A 153 6.75 -4.59 3.42
CA GLU A 153 7.92 -5.45 3.60
C GLU A 153 7.67 -6.84 3.02
N GLU A 154 6.49 -7.40 3.25
CA GLU A 154 6.09 -8.69 2.68
C GLU A 154 5.89 -8.62 1.15
N CYS A 155 5.30 -7.53 0.63
CA CYS A 155 5.20 -7.29 -0.80
C CYS A 155 6.58 -7.26 -1.47
N ARG A 156 7.54 -6.56 -0.85
CA ARG A 156 8.91 -6.48 -1.36
C ARG A 156 9.60 -7.84 -1.40
N LYS A 157 9.46 -8.65 -0.34
CA LYS A 157 10.01 -10.03 -0.32
C LYS A 157 9.43 -10.87 -1.45
N ALA A 158 8.12 -10.82 -1.63
CA ALA A 158 7.45 -11.58 -2.69
C ALA A 158 7.87 -11.12 -4.09
N LEU A 159 8.03 -9.80 -4.32
CA LEU A 159 8.51 -9.26 -5.59
C LEU A 159 9.96 -9.64 -5.87
N ASN A 160 10.83 -9.56 -4.86
CA ASN A 160 12.23 -9.99 -5.00
C ASN A 160 12.34 -11.46 -5.42
N ALA A 161 11.49 -12.32 -4.86
CA ALA A 161 11.45 -13.74 -5.24
C ALA A 161 11.02 -13.94 -6.70
N VAL A 162 10.01 -13.20 -7.17
CA VAL A 162 9.51 -13.29 -8.57
C VAL A 162 10.52 -12.75 -9.57
N PHE A 163 11.14 -11.63 -9.26
CA PHE A 163 12.12 -10.99 -10.16
C PHE A 163 13.56 -11.47 -9.97
N LYS A 164 13.78 -12.50 -9.13
CA LYS A 164 15.10 -13.07 -8.83
C LYS A 164 16.13 -12.01 -8.39
N VAL A 165 15.66 -11.01 -7.64
CA VAL A 165 16.52 -9.95 -7.10
C VAL A 165 17.02 -10.36 -5.72
N GLU A 166 18.33 -10.32 -5.51
CA GLU A 166 18.89 -10.51 -4.17
C GLU A 166 18.34 -9.47 -3.19
N PRO A 167 18.01 -9.87 -1.94
CA PRO A 167 17.45 -8.96 -0.95
C PRO A 167 18.46 -7.86 -0.62
N GLN A 168 18.28 -6.70 -1.22
CA GLN A 168 19.08 -5.51 -0.92
C GLN A 168 18.72 -5.00 0.49
N PRO A 169 19.69 -4.58 1.29
CA PRO A 169 19.44 -4.00 2.61
C PRO A 169 18.51 -2.79 2.47
N ILE A 170 17.61 -2.66 3.44
CA ILE A 170 16.60 -1.59 3.49
C ILE A 170 17.30 -0.24 3.51
N PHE A 171 17.48 0.38 2.34
CA PHE A 171 17.83 1.80 2.30
C PHE A 171 16.64 2.58 2.87
N LYS A 172 16.80 3.11 4.08
CA LYS A 172 15.88 4.09 4.66
C LYS A 172 15.87 5.28 3.71
N GLY A 173 14.79 5.39 2.93
CA GLY A 173 14.67 6.36 1.85
C GLY A 173 14.93 7.78 2.28
N LYS A 174 16.05 8.32 1.79
CA LYS A 174 16.34 9.75 1.79
C LYS A 174 16.82 10.28 0.43
N ASP A 175 17.01 9.43 -0.56
CA ASP A 175 17.62 9.84 -1.82
C ASP A 175 16.74 9.56 -3.03
N TRP A 176 15.52 10.14 -3.04
CA TRP A 176 14.87 10.39 -4.32
C TRP A 176 14.96 11.89 -4.63
N LYS A 177 16.10 12.34 -5.13
CA LYS A 177 16.21 13.55 -5.95
C LYS A 177 15.95 13.11 -7.37
N GLY A 178 14.75 13.40 -7.87
CA GLY A 178 14.46 13.28 -9.28
C GLY A 178 15.42 14.20 -10.04
N ASP A 179 16.29 13.61 -10.82
CA ASP A 179 16.98 14.34 -11.87
C ASP A 179 15.96 14.70 -12.95
N LYS A 180 15.99 15.99 -13.29
CA LYS A 180 15.15 16.65 -14.29
C LYS A 180 15.45 16.16 -15.69
#